data_9735ccf44839fde34d340ce7c7712701
#
_entry.id   9735ccf44839fde34d340ce7c7712701
#
_cell.length_a   1.000
_cell.length_b   1.000
_cell.length_c   1.000
_cell.angle_alpha   90.00
_cell.angle_beta   90.00
_cell.angle_gamma   90.00
#
_symmetry.space_group_name_H-M   'P 1'
#
loop_
_entity.id
_entity.type
_entity.pdbx_description
1 polymer ?
#
loop_
_entity_poly.entity_id
_entity_poly.type
_entity_poly.pdbx_seq_one_letter_code
_entity_poly.pdbx_strand_id
1 'polypeptide(L)'
;MKITNASPVLVVGGGVAGIGAALDIAGCGHAVHLVEKGQILGGQVARLDKLYPTDHCAFCPLWTDVKKLREHPLVTIHTNTEVKELKRVDGLMHAIIVRRPPFIDESLCVFCGKCAGACPEAAIETTGDHVYPPSYLVREEICNRCESCAKKCPTGAIDFQRNEETSELVVADVIWASGFTEVDLSPLPEFSLGKHLDIMTAMEFEKWTAEAGANKGAIIKRSNSSVPRNIAFIQCAGARDQRLLSYCSAVCCMHALKQAQWAIRRNPAVQCVVFYTDLRTVGRDYYEYSLREISGSRVRIVRGRPSLIYPLPSREGIAVKFENTITQKREIWKFDMVVLNGNIGSSLRKKGQEKNISPILSGDGFVNGEADEISRLSCGFSAEPADVAESVMQASSAAVRSILSKRNK
;
A
#
# COMPACT_ATOMS: atom_id res chain seq x y z
N MET A 1 -5.53 31.36 -16.22
CA MET A 1 -6.25 31.10 -14.95
C MET A 1 -5.70 32.06 -13.89
N LYS A 2 -6.52 32.83 -13.19
CA LYS A 2 -6.03 33.71 -12.12
C LYS A 2 -5.63 32.87 -10.94
N ILE A 3 -4.33 32.89 -10.55
CA ILE A 3 -3.86 32.34 -9.29
C ILE A 3 -4.58 33.04 -8.16
N THR A 4 -5.41 32.36 -7.41
CA THR A 4 -6.06 32.89 -6.23
C THR A 4 -5.05 32.98 -5.10
N ASN A 5 -4.89 34.15 -4.45
CA ASN A 5 -4.05 34.36 -3.25
C ASN A 5 -4.61 33.62 -1.99
N ALA A 6 -5.38 32.58 -2.16
CA ALA A 6 -5.93 31.81 -1.07
C ALA A 6 -4.85 30.85 -0.50
N SER A 7 -4.84 30.71 0.82
CA SER A 7 -3.92 29.78 1.52
C SER A 7 -3.94 28.37 0.90
N PRO A 8 -2.80 27.69 0.77
CA PRO A 8 -2.71 26.36 0.17
C PRO A 8 -3.55 25.31 0.91
N VAL A 9 -3.73 24.15 0.31
CA VAL A 9 -4.32 22.96 0.97
C VAL A 9 -3.18 21.98 1.29
N LEU A 10 -3.26 21.34 2.44
CA LEU A 10 -2.35 20.26 2.82
C LEU A 10 -2.99 18.90 2.47
N VAL A 11 -2.29 18.07 1.72
CA VAL A 11 -2.65 16.67 1.47
C VAL A 11 -1.65 15.77 2.19
N VAL A 12 -2.13 14.89 3.08
CA VAL A 12 -1.30 14.00 3.89
C VAL A 12 -1.36 12.58 3.35
N GLY A 13 -0.31 12.16 2.67
CA GLY A 13 -0.12 10.88 2.01
C GLY A 13 0.01 11.01 0.49
N GLY A 14 1.12 10.52 -0.05
CA GLY A 14 1.48 10.54 -1.47
C GLY A 14 1.09 9.28 -2.24
N GLY A 15 0.06 8.56 -1.80
CA GLY A 15 -0.55 7.45 -2.53
C GLY A 15 -1.48 7.92 -3.66
N VAL A 16 -2.14 6.99 -4.36
CA VAL A 16 -3.02 7.28 -5.50
C VAL A 16 -4.11 8.30 -5.16
N ALA A 17 -4.72 8.22 -3.98
CA ALA A 17 -5.74 9.16 -3.52
C ALA A 17 -5.15 10.56 -3.29
N GLY A 18 -4.01 10.67 -2.59
CA GLY A 18 -3.38 11.96 -2.33
C GLY A 18 -2.84 12.63 -3.59
N ILE A 19 -2.26 11.88 -4.51
CA ILE A 19 -1.83 12.37 -5.83
C ILE A 19 -3.04 12.91 -6.60
N GLY A 20 -4.14 12.16 -6.65
CA GLY A 20 -5.38 12.59 -7.31
C GLY A 20 -5.94 13.88 -6.70
N ALA A 21 -6.08 13.95 -5.37
CA ALA A 21 -6.55 15.14 -4.68
C ALA A 21 -5.66 16.36 -4.95
N ALA A 22 -4.34 16.20 -4.91
CA ALA A 22 -3.39 17.29 -5.15
C ALA A 22 -3.47 17.81 -6.60
N LEU A 23 -3.58 16.90 -7.59
CA LEU A 23 -3.76 17.28 -8.99
C LEU A 23 -5.07 18.02 -9.23
N ASP A 24 -6.17 17.56 -8.64
CA ASP A 24 -7.48 18.20 -8.79
C ASP A 24 -7.50 19.59 -8.16
N ILE A 25 -6.91 19.77 -6.97
CA ILE A 25 -6.78 21.07 -6.32
C ILE A 25 -5.95 22.02 -7.18
N ALA A 26 -4.79 21.56 -7.65
CA ALA A 26 -3.88 22.35 -8.46
C ALA A 26 -4.49 22.67 -9.84
N GLY A 27 -5.20 21.72 -10.45
CA GLY A 27 -5.95 21.91 -11.69
C GLY A 27 -7.07 22.96 -11.59
N CYS A 28 -7.61 23.16 -10.38
CA CYS A 28 -8.56 24.26 -10.09
C CYS A 28 -7.88 25.60 -9.76
N GLY A 29 -6.54 25.69 -9.83
CA GLY A 29 -5.78 26.93 -9.62
C GLY A 29 -5.45 27.23 -8.15
N HIS A 30 -5.49 26.24 -7.26
CA HIS A 30 -5.15 26.40 -5.86
C HIS A 30 -3.80 25.76 -5.55
N ALA A 31 -2.97 26.43 -4.73
CA ALA A 31 -1.72 25.87 -4.25
C ALA A 31 -1.97 24.70 -3.29
N VAL A 32 -1.11 23.66 -3.35
CA VAL A 32 -1.20 22.46 -2.53
C VAL A 32 0.18 22.03 -2.05
N HIS A 33 0.27 21.63 -0.77
CA HIS A 33 1.40 20.93 -0.20
C HIS A 33 1.02 19.46 -0.08
N LEU A 34 1.79 18.57 -0.70
CA LEU A 34 1.66 17.12 -0.56
C LEU A 34 2.77 16.60 0.35
N VAL A 35 2.40 16.04 1.50
CA VAL A 35 3.34 15.45 2.47
C VAL A 35 3.28 13.93 2.38
N GLU A 36 4.42 13.29 2.12
CA GLU A 36 4.59 11.84 2.08
C GLU A 36 5.72 11.42 3.04
N LYS A 37 5.41 10.46 3.92
CA LYS A 37 6.39 9.95 4.89
C LYS A 37 7.51 9.13 4.25
N GLY A 38 7.21 8.49 3.12
CA GLY A 38 8.18 7.73 2.35
C GLY A 38 9.01 8.61 1.44
N GLN A 39 10.12 8.07 0.94
CA GLN A 39 10.96 8.72 -0.06
C GLN A 39 10.26 8.78 -1.43
N ILE A 40 9.32 7.85 -1.68
CA ILE A 40 8.72 7.62 -3.00
C ILE A 40 7.23 7.91 -2.95
N LEU A 41 6.72 8.58 -4.00
CA LEU A 41 5.29 8.73 -4.24
C LEU A 41 4.68 7.45 -4.84
N GLY A 42 3.36 7.31 -4.71
CA GLY A 42 2.59 6.20 -5.27
C GLY A 42 1.99 5.25 -4.24
N GLY A 43 2.49 5.28 -3.01
CA GLY A 43 1.95 4.50 -1.89
C GLY A 43 1.95 2.99 -2.18
N GLN A 44 0.87 2.31 -1.80
CA GLN A 44 0.76 0.86 -1.98
C GLN A 44 0.53 0.44 -3.44
N VAL A 45 -0.06 1.31 -4.28
CA VAL A 45 -0.28 1.00 -5.71
C VAL A 45 1.04 0.84 -6.45
N ALA A 46 2.09 1.58 -6.08
CA ALA A 46 3.44 1.44 -6.62
C ALA A 46 4.08 0.06 -6.33
N ARG A 47 3.51 -0.72 -5.42
CA ARG A 47 3.97 -2.08 -5.05
C ARG A 47 3.21 -3.20 -5.74
N LEU A 48 2.15 -2.86 -6.49
CA LEU A 48 1.34 -3.81 -7.24
C LEU A 48 1.92 -4.00 -8.64
N ASP A 49 1.80 -5.21 -9.18
CA ASP A 49 2.19 -5.52 -10.56
C ASP A 49 1.08 -5.14 -11.54
N LYS A 50 -0.11 -5.70 -11.34
CA LYS A 50 -1.28 -5.48 -12.19
C LYS A 50 -2.49 -5.03 -11.37
N LEU A 51 -3.41 -4.31 -12.01
CA LEU A 51 -4.69 -3.89 -11.42
C LEU A 51 -5.84 -4.71 -11.99
N TYR A 52 -6.76 -5.12 -11.15
CA TYR A 52 -8.07 -5.64 -11.57
C TYR A 52 -9.04 -4.47 -11.82
N PRO A 53 -10.05 -4.58 -12.67
CA PRO A 53 -10.39 -5.71 -13.53
C PRO A 53 -9.69 -5.67 -14.89
N THR A 54 -8.83 -4.69 -15.13
CA THR A 54 -8.23 -4.41 -16.43
C THR A 54 -6.99 -5.25 -16.75
N ASP A 55 -6.36 -5.84 -15.74
CA ASP A 55 -5.08 -6.54 -15.82
C ASP A 55 -3.92 -5.66 -16.38
N HIS A 56 -4.11 -4.35 -16.36
CA HIS A 56 -3.07 -3.41 -16.78
C HIS A 56 -2.00 -3.23 -15.69
N CYS A 57 -0.82 -2.82 -16.11
CA CYS A 57 0.27 -2.44 -15.21
C CYS A 57 -0.20 -1.35 -14.23
N ALA A 58 0.03 -1.57 -12.93
CA ALA A 58 -0.35 -0.63 -11.90
C ALA A 58 0.47 0.66 -11.95
N PHE A 59 1.71 0.55 -12.38
CA PHE A 59 2.66 1.65 -12.41
C PHE A 59 2.40 2.68 -13.53
N CYS A 60 2.01 2.24 -14.74
CA CYS A 60 1.92 3.13 -15.89
C CYS A 60 0.99 4.36 -15.69
N PRO A 61 -0.26 4.21 -15.23
CA PRO A 61 -1.10 5.38 -14.94
C PRO A 61 -0.57 6.18 -13.76
N LEU A 62 -0.10 5.53 -12.71
CA LEU A 62 0.46 6.17 -11.54
C LEU A 62 1.67 7.05 -11.88
N TRP A 63 2.59 6.54 -12.72
CA TRP A 63 3.78 7.27 -13.16
C TRP A 63 3.42 8.57 -13.92
N THR A 64 2.41 8.48 -14.78
CA THR A 64 1.92 9.65 -15.53
C THR A 64 1.44 10.75 -14.57
N ASP A 65 0.72 10.38 -13.52
CA ASP A 65 0.19 11.34 -12.55
C ASP A 65 1.27 11.86 -11.60
N VAL A 66 2.23 11.04 -11.20
CA VAL A 66 3.41 11.49 -10.44
C VAL A 66 4.22 12.49 -11.25
N LYS A 67 4.41 12.26 -12.56
CA LYS A 67 5.10 13.20 -13.44
C LYS A 67 4.35 14.54 -13.52
N LYS A 68 3.04 14.52 -13.81
CA LYS A 68 2.20 15.74 -13.84
C LYS A 68 2.30 16.51 -12.52
N LEU A 69 2.24 15.80 -11.40
CA LEU A 69 2.30 16.38 -10.06
C LEU A 69 3.64 17.10 -9.82
N ARG A 70 4.76 16.48 -10.18
CA ARG A 70 6.11 17.07 -10.03
C ARG A 70 6.33 18.31 -10.91
N GLU A 71 5.74 18.32 -12.09
CA GLU A 71 5.88 19.43 -13.05
C GLU A 71 4.86 20.56 -12.80
N HIS A 72 3.89 20.35 -11.89
CA HIS A 72 2.81 21.34 -11.69
C HIS A 72 3.27 22.51 -10.80
N PRO A 73 3.18 23.78 -11.27
CA PRO A 73 3.74 24.94 -10.57
C PRO A 73 3.04 25.28 -9.23
N LEU A 74 1.82 24.80 -9.01
CA LEU A 74 1.07 25.01 -7.77
C LEU A 74 1.24 23.87 -6.76
N VAL A 75 2.05 22.85 -7.05
CA VAL A 75 2.28 21.70 -6.16
C VAL A 75 3.65 21.79 -5.52
N THR A 76 3.68 21.71 -4.20
CA THR A 76 4.92 21.53 -3.43
C THR A 76 4.91 20.17 -2.79
N ILE A 77 5.88 19.33 -3.12
CA ILE A 77 6.00 17.94 -2.64
C ILE A 77 7.03 17.89 -1.50
N HIS A 78 6.63 17.27 -0.38
CA HIS A 78 7.48 17.03 0.79
C HIS A 78 7.57 15.52 1.02
N THR A 79 8.58 14.84 0.44
CA THR A 79 8.89 13.44 0.71
C THR A 79 9.73 13.30 1.98
N ASN A 80 9.80 12.08 2.54
CA ASN A 80 10.44 11.80 3.83
C ASN A 80 9.93 12.70 4.96
N THR A 81 8.67 13.13 4.88
CA THR A 81 8.12 14.17 5.75
C THR A 81 6.87 13.66 6.45
N GLU A 82 6.79 13.92 7.75
CA GLU A 82 5.62 13.63 8.56
C GLU A 82 5.03 14.91 9.14
N VAL A 83 3.71 14.97 9.23
CA VAL A 83 3.01 15.99 10.02
C VAL A 83 3.14 15.60 11.49
N LYS A 84 3.69 16.49 12.33
CA LYS A 84 3.89 16.27 13.77
C LYS A 84 2.89 17.01 14.64
N GLU A 85 2.35 18.11 14.14
CA GLU A 85 1.37 18.89 14.88
C GLU A 85 0.42 19.58 13.91
N LEU A 86 -0.86 19.64 14.26
CA LEU A 86 -1.90 20.39 13.55
C LEU A 86 -2.69 21.18 14.57
N LYS A 87 -2.76 22.48 14.36
CA LYS A 87 -3.58 23.39 15.17
C LYS A 87 -4.37 24.33 14.29
N ARG A 88 -5.58 24.67 14.70
CA ARG A 88 -6.35 25.72 14.04
C ARG A 88 -6.16 27.05 14.79
N VAL A 89 -5.72 28.06 14.05
CA VAL A 89 -5.52 29.42 14.57
C VAL A 89 -6.12 30.39 13.55
N ASP A 90 -6.98 31.29 13.99
CA ASP A 90 -7.62 32.35 13.16
C ASP A 90 -8.22 31.81 11.84
N GLY A 91 -8.84 30.64 11.92
CA GLY A 91 -9.52 30.01 10.77
C GLY A 91 -8.60 29.25 9.81
N LEU A 92 -7.29 29.27 10.00
CA LEU A 92 -6.30 28.53 9.22
C LEU A 92 -5.72 27.36 10.02
N MET A 93 -5.18 26.37 9.31
CA MET A 93 -4.49 25.22 9.89
C MET A 93 -2.98 25.49 9.89
N HIS A 94 -2.38 25.43 11.06
CA HIS A 94 -0.94 25.47 11.28
C HIS A 94 -0.43 24.04 11.42
N ALA A 95 0.36 23.58 10.46
CA ALA A 95 0.92 22.25 10.40
C ALA A 95 2.43 22.30 10.62
N ILE A 96 2.90 21.70 11.71
CA ILE A 96 4.34 21.46 11.91
C ILE A 96 4.69 20.17 11.19
N ILE A 97 5.57 20.26 10.20
CA ILE A 97 6.09 19.13 9.45
C ILE A 97 7.56 18.90 9.81
N VAL A 98 7.94 17.62 9.89
CA VAL A 98 9.32 17.19 10.14
C VAL A 98 9.77 16.34 8.98
N ARG A 99 10.80 16.80 8.29
CA ARG A 99 11.46 16.09 7.21
C ARG A 99 12.67 15.33 7.75
N ARG A 100 12.76 14.05 7.43
CA ARG A 100 13.97 13.24 7.61
C ARG A 100 14.67 13.15 6.27
N PRO A 101 15.74 13.94 6.02
CA PRO A 101 16.44 13.86 4.76
C PRO A 101 16.92 12.43 4.49
N PRO A 102 16.74 11.90 3.27
CA PRO A 102 17.24 10.57 2.96
C PRO A 102 18.76 10.57 3.07
N PHE A 103 19.35 9.46 3.50
CA PHE A 103 20.80 9.31 3.55
C PHE A 103 21.46 9.41 2.17
N ILE A 104 20.69 9.17 1.11
CA ILE A 104 21.16 9.32 -0.27
C ILE A 104 20.46 10.52 -0.89
N ASP A 105 21.23 11.52 -1.25
CA ASP A 105 20.74 12.71 -1.95
C ASP A 105 20.42 12.40 -3.40
N GLU A 106 19.14 12.47 -3.76
CA GLU A 106 18.66 12.19 -5.12
C GLU A 106 19.24 13.16 -6.15
N SER A 107 19.54 14.40 -5.75
CA SER A 107 20.08 15.43 -6.64
C SER A 107 21.56 15.19 -7.02
N LEU A 108 22.28 14.48 -6.15
CA LEU A 108 23.69 14.11 -6.34
C LEU A 108 23.86 12.67 -6.83
N CYS A 109 22.83 11.83 -6.70
CA CYS A 109 22.90 10.42 -7.06
C CYS A 109 22.84 10.21 -8.58
N VAL A 110 23.89 9.65 -9.16
CA VAL A 110 23.97 9.30 -10.60
C VAL A 110 23.55 7.85 -10.88
N PHE A 111 22.90 7.19 -9.95
CA PHE A 111 22.35 5.83 -10.07
C PHE A 111 23.36 4.76 -10.53
N CYS A 112 24.63 4.85 -10.14
CA CYS A 112 25.72 3.98 -10.60
C CYS A 112 25.82 2.61 -9.90
N GLY A 113 25.05 2.34 -8.83
CA GLY A 113 25.00 1.05 -8.11
C GLY A 113 26.18 0.72 -7.20
N LYS A 114 27.24 1.52 -7.16
CA LYS A 114 28.47 1.22 -6.38
C LYS A 114 28.18 1.09 -4.88
N CYS A 115 27.22 1.84 -4.35
CA CYS A 115 26.83 1.80 -2.96
C CYS A 115 26.16 0.46 -2.59
N ALA A 116 25.28 -0.05 -3.43
CA ALA A 116 24.61 -1.33 -3.21
C ALA A 116 25.61 -2.49 -3.21
N GLY A 117 26.57 -2.48 -4.17
CA GLY A 117 27.63 -3.49 -4.23
C GLY A 117 28.66 -3.41 -3.08
N ALA A 118 28.76 -2.25 -2.40
CA ALA A 118 29.67 -2.05 -1.28
C ALA A 118 29.04 -2.30 0.09
N CYS A 119 27.73 -2.53 0.17
CA CYS A 119 27.01 -2.70 1.44
C CYS A 119 27.11 -4.15 1.94
N PRO A 120 27.79 -4.42 3.08
CA PRO A 120 27.93 -5.77 3.59
C PRO A 120 26.60 -6.35 4.08
N GLU A 121 25.68 -5.49 4.54
CA GLU A 121 24.36 -5.89 5.07
C GLU A 121 23.27 -5.93 3.97
N ALA A 122 23.62 -5.69 2.71
CA ALA A 122 22.64 -5.53 1.62
C ALA A 122 21.49 -4.55 1.97
N ALA A 123 21.81 -3.50 2.76
CA ALA A 123 20.84 -2.52 3.24
C ALA A 123 20.49 -1.45 2.20
N ILE A 124 21.14 -1.46 1.03
CA ILE A 124 20.88 -0.49 -0.04
C ILE A 124 20.14 -1.20 -1.16
N GLU A 125 18.92 -0.76 -1.40
CA GLU A 125 18.09 -1.26 -2.49
C GLU A 125 17.71 -0.15 -3.47
N THR A 126 17.37 -0.52 -4.70
CA THR A 126 16.82 0.42 -5.66
C THR A 126 15.34 0.65 -5.35
N THR A 127 14.87 1.84 -5.64
CA THR A 127 13.42 2.14 -5.64
C THR A 127 12.67 1.31 -6.69
N GLY A 128 13.40 0.56 -7.54
CA GLY A 128 12.88 -0.21 -8.66
C GLY A 128 12.85 0.61 -9.95
N ASP A 129 12.80 -0.09 -11.09
CA ASP A 129 12.76 0.52 -12.43
C ASP A 129 11.44 1.29 -12.69
N HIS A 130 10.48 1.18 -11.79
CA HIS A 130 9.14 1.73 -11.90
C HIS A 130 8.88 2.93 -10.99
N VAL A 131 9.92 3.55 -10.45
CA VAL A 131 9.82 4.75 -9.61
C VAL A 131 10.52 5.92 -10.26
N TYR A 132 9.88 7.08 -10.21
CA TYR A 132 10.45 8.30 -10.78
C TYR A 132 10.65 9.39 -9.71
N PRO A 133 11.85 9.98 -9.64
CA PRO A 133 13.10 9.53 -10.31
C PRO A 133 13.59 8.20 -9.69
N PRO A 134 14.32 7.36 -10.47
CA PRO A 134 14.95 6.19 -9.91
C PRO A 134 16.03 6.63 -8.92
N SER A 135 16.03 6.02 -7.74
CA SER A 135 17.00 6.31 -6.70
C SER A 135 17.39 5.07 -5.92
N TYR A 136 18.38 5.20 -5.07
CA TYR A 136 18.70 4.19 -4.06
C TYR A 136 18.15 4.65 -2.72
N LEU A 137 17.72 3.69 -1.90
CA LEU A 137 17.37 3.94 -0.51
C LEU A 137 18.17 3.04 0.43
N VAL A 138 18.32 3.54 1.64
CA VAL A 138 18.92 2.78 2.73
C VAL A 138 17.80 2.22 3.61
N ARG A 139 17.79 0.91 3.78
CA ARG A 139 16.91 0.25 4.75
C ARG A 139 17.49 0.41 6.14
N GLU A 140 16.95 1.38 6.89
CA GLU A 140 17.48 1.75 8.20
C GLU A 140 17.42 0.61 9.22
N GLU A 141 16.43 -0.26 9.11
CA GLU A 141 16.22 -1.40 10.01
C GLU A 141 17.31 -2.48 9.94
N ILE A 142 18.08 -2.52 8.85
CA ILE A 142 19.20 -3.47 8.69
C ILE A 142 20.56 -2.78 8.48
N CYS A 143 20.56 -1.44 8.34
CA CYS A 143 21.76 -0.67 8.14
C CYS A 143 22.54 -0.49 9.46
N ASN A 144 23.77 -0.99 9.53
CA ASN A 144 24.66 -0.81 10.67
C ASN A 144 25.48 0.50 10.62
N ARG A 145 25.20 1.38 9.66
CA ARG A 145 25.87 2.69 9.45
C ARG A 145 27.41 2.61 9.34
N CYS A 146 27.95 1.55 8.74
CA CYS A 146 29.39 1.34 8.58
C CYS A 146 30.07 2.28 7.56
N GLU A 147 29.31 3.11 6.84
CA GLU A 147 29.74 4.10 5.84
C GLU A 147 30.53 3.54 4.65
N SER A 148 30.60 2.22 4.47
CA SER A 148 31.27 1.60 3.33
C SER A 148 30.72 2.08 1.98
N CYS A 149 29.41 2.29 1.90
CA CYS A 149 28.72 2.84 0.73
C CYS A 149 29.07 4.32 0.46
N ALA A 150 29.19 5.16 1.51
CA ALA A 150 29.55 6.57 1.40
C ALA A 150 30.95 6.72 0.83
N LYS A 151 31.94 5.92 1.31
CA LYS A 151 33.32 5.91 0.81
C LYS A 151 33.44 5.48 -0.65
N LYS A 152 32.47 4.72 -1.17
CA LYS A 152 32.44 4.25 -2.58
C LYS A 152 31.60 5.12 -3.49
N CYS A 153 30.86 6.10 -2.95
CA CYS A 153 30.02 7.00 -3.73
C CYS A 153 30.89 8.01 -4.51
N PRO A 154 30.86 8.02 -5.86
CA PRO A 154 31.70 8.90 -6.63
C PRO A 154 31.29 10.38 -6.58
N THR A 155 30.02 10.65 -6.21
CA THR A 155 29.46 12.00 -6.16
C THR A 155 29.28 12.53 -4.75
N GLY A 156 29.60 11.73 -3.71
CA GLY A 156 29.38 12.12 -2.33
C GLY A 156 27.89 12.23 -1.96
N ALA A 157 27.02 11.54 -2.68
CA ALA A 157 25.57 11.61 -2.47
C ALA A 157 25.11 10.97 -1.15
N ILE A 158 25.97 10.24 -0.41
CA ILE A 158 25.59 9.51 0.79
C ILE A 158 26.15 10.20 2.03
N ASP A 159 25.21 10.62 2.89
CA ASP A 159 25.53 11.30 4.15
C ASP A 159 24.59 10.78 5.28
N PHE A 160 25.17 10.16 6.29
CA PHE A 160 24.46 9.63 7.47
C PHE A 160 24.33 10.65 8.61
N GLN A 161 24.90 11.86 8.45
CA GLN A 161 24.88 12.92 9.47
C GLN A 161 23.75 13.93 9.26
N ARG A 162 22.87 13.72 8.25
CA ARG A 162 21.75 14.61 7.96
C ARG A 162 20.76 14.63 9.12
N ASN A 163 20.42 15.83 9.59
CA ASN A 163 19.51 16.04 10.69
C ASN A 163 18.07 16.24 10.20
N GLU A 164 17.11 15.99 11.10
CA GLU A 164 15.70 16.32 10.86
C GLU A 164 15.53 17.83 10.69
N GLU A 165 14.68 18.20 9.74
CA GLU A 165 14.32 19.58 9.43
C GLU A 165 12.86 19.81 9.84
N THR A 166 12.62 20.79 10.71
CA THR A 166 11.28 21.16 11.12
C THR A 166 10.86 22.45 10.43
N SER A 167 9.66 22.48 9.88
CA SER A 167 9.06 23.68 9.29
C SER A 167 7.58 23.77 9.59
N GLU A 168 7.03 24.97 9.44
CA GLU A 168 5.61 25.24 9.63
C GLU A 168 4.97 25.57 8.28
N LEU A 169 3.80 24.96 8.04
CA LEU A 169 2.93 25.26 6.90
C LEU A 169 1.64 25.86 7.41
N VAL A 170 1.25 27.02 6.87
CA VAL A 170 -0.07 27.64 7.12
C VAL A 170 -0.97 27.34 5.95
N VAL A 171 -2.03 26.56 6.16
CA VAL A 171 -2.90 26.03 5.11
C VAL A 171 -4.38 26.27 5.42
N ALA A 172 -5.19 26.30 4.39
CA ALA A 172 -6.63 26.55 4.55
C ALA A 172 -7.38 25.30 5.02
N ASP A 173 -6.92 24.12 4.61
CA ASP A 173 -7.59 22.86 4.86
C ASP A 173 -6.60 21.68 4.83
N VAL A 174 -6.99 20.54 5.37
CA VAL A 174 -6.20 19.31 5.39
C VAL A 174 -7.02 18.15 4.82
N ILE A 175 -6.44 17.38 3.89
CA ILE A 175 -7.02 16.15 3.33
C ILE A 175 -6.16 14.95 3.77
N TRP A 176 -6.79 14.00 4.45
CA TRP A 176 -6.14 12.76 4.87
C TRP A 176 -6.23 11.69 3.79
N ALA A 177 -5.08 11.29 3.25
CA ALA A 177 -4.93 10.29 2.20
C ALA A 177 -3.85 9.26 2.54
N SER A 178 -3.71 8.90 3.82
CA SER A 178 -2.61 8.10 4.37
C SER A 178 -2.65 6.62 3.97
N GLY A 179 -3.75 6.15 3.35
CA GLY A 179 -3.86 4.81 2.80
C GLY A 179 -3.94 3.69 3.83
N PHE A 180 -3.48 2.50 3.46
CA PHE A 180 -3.50 1.30 4.32
C PHE A 180 -2.11 0.76 4.63
N THR A 181 -2.05 -0.08 5.65
CA THR A 181 -0.90 -0.91 5.98
C THR A 181 -1.34 -2.35 6.23
N GLU A 182 -0.43 -3.30 6.09
CA GLU A 182 -0.68 -4.67 6.53
C GLU A 182 -0.72 -4.70 8.06
N VAL A 183 -1.71 -5.43 8.58
CA VAL A 183 -1.89 -5.64 10.01
C VAL A 183 -1.23 -6.96 10.40
N ASP A 184 -0.53 -6.97 11.51
CA ASP A 184 0.12 -8.16 12.04
C ASP A 184 -0.91 -9.26 12.36
N LEU A 185 -0.66 -10.45 11.84
CA LEU A 185 -1.51 -11.64 12.05
C LEU A 185 -1.09 -12.49 13.25
N SER A 186 -0.10 -12.07 14.05
CA SER A 186 0.35 -12.82 15.24
C SER A 186 -0.78 -13.11 16.25
N PRO A 187 -1.83 -12.26 16.40
CA PRO A 187 -2.98 -12.60 17.24
C PRO A 187 -3.85 -13.74 16.70
N LEU A 188 -3.59 -14.21 15.47
CA LEU A 188 -4.34 -15.25 14.78
C LEU A 188 -3.42 -16.44 14.44
N PRO A 189 -2.95 -17.21 15.46
CA PRO A 189 -1.96 -18.26 15.28
C PRO A 189 -2.41 -19.42 14.39
N GLU A 190 -3.73 -19.54 14.17
CA GLU A 190 -4.32 -20.52 13.27
C GLU A 190 -3.91 -20.38 11.81
N PHE A 191 -3.41 -19.19 11.40
CA PHE A 191 -2.90 -18.98 10.04
C PHE A 191 -1.43 -19.36 9.88
N SER A 192 -0.68 -19.58 10.97
CA SER A 192 0.74 -19.99 10.97
C SER A 192 1.67 -19.10 10.14
N LEU A 193 1.36 -17.81 9.96
CA LEU A 193 2.26 -16.85 9.32
C LEU A 193 3.60 -16.82 10.09
N GLY A 194 4.72 -16.84 9.35
CA GLY A 194 6.06 -16.90 9.94
C GLY A 194 6.54 -18.30 10.33
N LYS A 195 5.67 -19.34 10.35
CA LYS A 195 6.09 -20.73 10.67
C LYS A 195 6.59 -21.50 9.46
N HIS A 196 6.32 -21.03 8.25
CA HIS A 196 6.81 -21.61 7.00
C HIS A 196 7.03 -20.51 5.96
N LEU A 197 8.11 -20.58 5.19
CA LEU A 197 8.48 -19.56 4.19
C LEU A 197 7.43 -19.41 3.08
N ASP A 198 6.71 -20.48 2.75
CA ASP A 198 5.68 -20.48 1.71
C ASP A 198 4.26 -20.18 2.25
N ILE A 199 4.15 -19.74 3.52
CA ILE A 199 2.95 -19.05 4.05
C ILE A 199 3.26 -17.56 4.06
N MET A 200 2.56 -16.78 3.26
CA MET A 200 2.84 -15.37 3.06
C MET A 200 1.56 -14.54 2.95
N THR A 201 1.67 -13.23 3.12
CA THR A 201 0.55 -12.32 2.88
C THR A 201 0.34 -12.10 1.38
N ALA A 202 -0.82 -11.55 1.01
CA ALA A 202 -1.13 -11.21 -0.38
C ALA A 202 -0.15 -10.17 -0.96
N MET A 203 0.26 -9.18 -0.16
CA MET A 203 1.22 -8.16 -0.59
C MET A 203 2.63 -8.73 -0.72
N GLU A 204 3.02 -9.69 0.14
CA GLU A 204 4.27 -10.41 -0.03
C GLU A 204 4.27 -11.29 -1.28
N PHE A 205 3.14 -11.97 -1.57
CA PHE A 205 2.99 -12.76 -2.80
C PHE A 205 3.06 -11.86 -4.04
N GLU A 206 2.39 -10.69 -4.02
CA GLU A 206 2.47 -9.70 -5.10
C GLU A 206 3.91 -9.28 -5.38
N LYS A 207 4.64 -8.86 -4.34
CA LYS A 207 6.06 -8.47 -4.44
C LYS A 207 6.95 -9.63 -4.93
N TRP A 208 6.69 -10.85 -4.44
CA TRP A 208 7.47 -12.03 -4.78
C TRP A 208 7.31 -12.44 -6.24
N THR A 209 6.11 -12.25 -6.81
CA THR A 209 5.75 -12.67 -8.17
C THR A 209 5.67 -11.53 -9.17
N ALA A 210 6.02 -10.30 -8.79
CA ALA A 210 6.01 -9.15 -9.70
C ALA A 210 7.01 -9.31 -10.84
N GLU A 211 6.68 -8.84 -12.04
CA GLU A 211 7.56 -8.87 -13.22
C GLU A 211 8.85 -8.07 -12.98
N ALA A 212 8.75 -6.94 -12.30
CA ALA A 212 9.89 -6.13 -11.88
C ALA A 212 10.56 -6.61 -10.58
N GLY A 213 10.04 -7.68 -9.97
CA GLY A 213 10.59 -8.23 -8.72
C GLY A 213 11.81 -9.11 -8.94
N ALA A 214 12.43 -9.54 -7.83
CA ALA A 214 13.65 -10.36 -7.83
C ALA A 214 13.52 -11.66 -8.66
N ASN A 215 12.30 -12.23 -8.73
CA ASN A 215 12.02 -13.46 -9.47
C ASN A 215 11.55 -13.21 -10.92
N LYS A 216 11.53 -11.96 -11.40
CA LYS A 216 11.14 -11.60 -12.76
C LYS A 216 9.81 -12.25 -13.20
N GLY A 217 8.83 -12.23 -12.32
CA GLY A 217 7.51 -12.83 -12.57
C GLY A 217 7.40 -14.34 -12.37
N ALA A 218 8.46 -15.05 -12.02
CA ALA A 218 8.40 -16.49 -11.82
C ALA A 218 7.57 -16.88 -10.58
N ILE A 219 6.75 -17.91 -10.72
CA ILE A 219 5.97 -18.48 -9.60
C ILE A 219 6.79 -19.63 -9.00
N ILE A 220 7.55 -19.31 -7.96
CA ILE A 220 8.43 -20.25 -7.26
C ILE A 220 8.26 -20.16 -5.75
N LYS A 221 8.48 -21.27 -5.06
CA LYS A 221 8.46 -21.34 -3.60
C LYS A 221 9.64 -20.60 -2.98
N ARG A 222 9.41 -19.92 -1.86
CA ARG A 222 10.49 -19.27 -1.08
C ARG A 222 11.40 -20.30 -0.39
N SER A 223 10.87 -21.48 -0.06
CA SER A 223 11.58 -22.50 0.70
C SER A 223 12.69 -23.20 -0.09
N ASN A 224 12.52 -23.39 -1.41
CA ASN A 224 13.44 -24.19 -2.21
C ASN A 224 13.50 -23.81 -3.70
N SER A 225 12.93 -22.69 -4.09
CA SER A 225 12.88 -22.16 -5.47
C SER A 225 12.23 -23.10 -6.50
N SER A 226 11.56 -24.18 -6.06
CA SER A 226 10.82 -25.04 -6.99
C SER A 226 9.47 -24.43 -7.35
N VAL A 227 8.93 -24.83 -8.49
CA VAL A 227 7.59 -24.42 -8.94
C VAL A 227 6.52 -25.11 -8.08
N PRO A 228 5.56 -24.37 -7.47
CA PRO A 228 4.46 -24.97 -6.75
C PRO A 228 3.48 -25.66 -7.72
N ARG A 229 2.89 -26.77 -7.29
CA ARG A 229 1.80 -27.44 -8.04
C ARG A 229 0.44 -26.85 -7.69
N ASN A 230 0.28 -26.46 -6.43
CA ASN A 230 -0.98 -25.91 -5.93
C ASN A 230 -0.74 -24.77 -4.93
N ILE A 231 -1.59 -23.74 -5.03
CA ILE A 231 -1.56 -22.54 -4.19
C ILE A 231 -2.94 -22.33 -3.58
N ALA A 232 -3.01 -22.14 -2.26
CA ALA A 232 -4.23 -21.74 -1.57
C ALA A 232 -4.24 -20.22 -1.33
N PHE A 233 -5.33 -19.55 -1.68
CA PHE A 233 -5.61 -18.16 -1.33
C PHE A 233 -6.70 -18.13 -0.26
N ILE A 234 -6.36 -17.62 0.92
CA ILE A 234 -7.25 -17.60 2.08
C ILE A 234 -7.83 -16.20 2.25
N GLN A 235 -9.12 -16.06 2.01
CA GLN A 235 -9.81 -14.79 2.18
C GLN A 235 -10.12 -14.51 3.64
N CYS A 236 -10.29 -13.22 3.96
CA CYS A 236 -10.60 -12.73 5.30
C CYS A 236 -9.58 -13.15 6.37
N ALA A 237 -8.31 -13.39 6.00
CA ALA A 237 -7.26 -13.61 6.98
C ALA A 237 -6.97 -12.30 7.72
N GLY A 238 -7.50 -12.16 8.93
CA GLY A 238 -7.42 -10.95 9.74
C GLY A 238 -8.55 -9.93 9.55
N ALA A 239 -9.38 -10.03 8.49
CA ALA A 239 -10.58 -9.23 8.31
C ALA A 239 -11.84 -9.99 8.73
N ARG A 240 -12.93 -9.27 9.07
CA ARG A 240 -14.20 -9.83 9.58
C ARG A 240 -13.96 -10.69 10.82
N ASP A 241 -13.06 -10.24 11.67
CA ASP A 241 -12.65 -10.92 12.89
C ASP A 241 -12.51 -9.90 14.02
N GLN A 242 -13.31 -10.06 15.08
CA GLN A 242 -13.34 -9.13 16.22
C GLN A 242 -12.00 -9.03 16.96
N ARG A 243 -11.14 -10.03 16.81
CA ARG A 243 -9.80 -10.03 17.42
C ARG A 243 -8.84 -9.09 16.70
N LEU A 244 -9.10 -8.71 15.42
CA LEU A 244 -8.17 -7.92 14.63
C LEU A 244 -8.86 -6.80 13.83
N LEU A 245 -9.54 -7.12 12.73
CA LEU A 245 -10.30 -6.19 11.89
C LEU A 245 -11.76 -6.65 11.81
N SER A 246 -12.67 -5.93 12.48
CA SER A 246 -14.10 -6.25 12.52
C SER A 246 -14.80 -6.17 11.16
N TYR A 247 -14.22 -5.38 10.22
CA TYR A 247 -14.78 -5.05 8.92
C TYR A 247 -14.20 -5.90 7.77
N CYS A 248 -14.82 -5.80 6.60
CA CYS A 248 -14.33 -6.35 5.35
C CYS A 248 -13.37 -5.36 4.67
N SER A 249 -12.20 -5.82 4.23
CA SER A 249 -11.24 -4.99 3.50
C SER A 249 -11.67 -4.60 2.07
N ALA A 250 -12.83 -5.06 1.61
CA ALA A 250 -13.48 -4.82 0.32
C ALA A 250 -12.70 -5.28 -0.94
N VAL A 251 -11.38 -5.15 -0.95
CA VAL A 251 -10.52 -5.36 -2.13
C VAL A 251 -9.92 -6.76 -2.25
N CYS A 252 -9.86 -7.53 -1.15
CA CYS A 252 -9.08 -8.77 -1.10
C CYS A 252 -9.62 -9.88 -2.00
N CYS A 253 -10.94 -9.97 -2.26
CA CYS A 253 -11.51 -10.99 -3.13
C CYS A 253 -11.04 -10.83 -4.58
N MET A 254 -11.13 -9.61 -5.10
CA MET A 254 -10.67 -9.30 -6.46
C MET A 254 -9.16 -9.43 -6.58
N HIS A 255 -8.41 -9.01 -5.57
CA HIS A 255 -6.96 -9.15 -5.53
C HIS A 255 -6.52 -10.62 -5.59
N ALA A 256 -7.16 -11.51 -4.80
CA ALA A 256 -6.85 -12.94 -4.83
C ALA A 256 -7.19 -13.59 -6.18
N LEU A 257 -8.33 -13.25 -6.77
CA LEU A 257 -8.69 -13.76 -8.11
C LEU A 257 -7.66 -13.33 -9.16
N LYS A 258 -7.25 -12.06 -9.14
CA LYS A 258 -6.18 -11.55 -10.01
C LYS A 258 -4.88 -12.32 -9.79
N GLN A 259 -4.44 -12.49 -8.54
CA GLN A 259 -3.19 -13.20 -8.22
C GLN A 259 -3.24 -14.68 -8.65
N ALA A 260 -4.35 -15.36 -8.39
CA ALA A 260 -4.54 -16.75 -8.78
C ALA A 260 -4.49 -16.92 -10.30
N GLN A 261 -5.17 -16.05 -11.04
CA GLN A 261 -5.17 -16.04 -12.48
C GLN A 261 -3.78 -15.79 -13.06
N TRP A 262 -3.05 -14.78 -12.54
CA TRP A 262 -1.70 -14.49 -13.00
C TRP A 262 -0.72 -15.63 -12.69
N ALA A 263 -0.87 -16.31 -11.55
CA ALA A 263 -0.10 -17.51 -11.27
C ALA A 263 -0.32 -18.58 -12.32
N ILE A 264 -1.56 -18.83 -12.72
CA ILE A 264 -1.92 -19.83 -13.75
C ILE A 264 -1.46 -19.39 -15.14
N ARG A 265 -1.61 -18.11 -15.50
CA ARG A 265 -1.15 -17.59 -16.82
C ARG A 265 0.36 -17.74 -16.98
N ARG A 266 1.13 -17.47 -15.94
CA ARG A 266 2.59 -17.60 -15.95
C ARG A 266 3.06 -19.06 -15.90
N ASN A 267 2.31 -19.91 -15.22
CA ASN A 267 2.59 -21.33 -15.17
C ASN A 267 1.29 -22.15 -15.22
N PRO A 268 0.89 -22.64 -16.41
CA PRO A 268 -0.33 -23.41 -16.58
C PRO A 268 -0.39 -24.76 -15.80
N ALA A 269 0.73 -25.23 -15.24
CA ALA A 269 0.76 -26.42 -14.39
C ALA A 269 0.27 -26.12 -12.95
N VAL A 270 0.25 -24.86 -12.52
CA VAL A 270 -0.20 -24.45 -11.19
C VAL A 270 -1.73 -24.54 -11.10
N GLN A 271 -2.22 -25.08 -9.99
CA GLN A 271 -3.62 -25.07 -9.61
C GLN A 271 -3.82 -24.09 -8.44
N CYS A 272 -4.83 -23.25 -8.53
CA CYS A 272 -5.15 -22.28 -7.48
C CYS A 272 -6.51 -22.58 -6.85
N VAL A 273 -6.57 -22.51 -5.52
CA VAL A 273 -7.81 -22.65 -4.75
C VAL A 273 -8.02 -21.41 -3.92
N VAL A 274 -9.18 -20.76 -4.09
CA VAL A 274 -9.58 -19.59 -3.31
C VAL A 274 -10.60 -20.01 -2.26
N PHE A 275 -10.24 -19.94 -0.99
CA PHE A 275 -11.15 -20.16 0.15
C PHE A 275 -11.83 -18.85 0.51
N TYR A 276 -13.16 -18.82 0.52
CA TYR A 276 -13.92 -17.60 0.71
C TYR A 276 -15.17 -17.81 1.61
N THR A 277 -15.62 -16.74 2.23
CA THR A 277 -16.91 -16.68 2.93
C THR A 277 -17.98 -16.13 1.98
N ASP A 278 -17.75 -14.94 1.42
CA ASP A 278 -18.52 -14.27 0.40
C ASP A 278 -17.55 -13.65 -0.61
N LEU A 279 -17.79 -13.79 -1.91
CA LEU A 279 -17.03 -13.09 -2.93
C LEU A 279 -17.56 -11.67 -3.07
N ARG A 280 -16.74 -10.69 -2.71
CA ARG A 280 -17.04 -9.26 -2.86
C ARG A 280 -16.52 -8.79 -4.22
N THR A 281 -17.44 -8.62 -5.15
CA THR A 281 -17.21 -8.16 -6.52
C THR A 281 -17.94 -6.84 -6.75
N VAL A 282 -17.76 -5.90 -5.82
CA VAL A 282 -18.41 -4.58 -5.85
C VAL A 282 -17.54 -3.64 -6.65
N GLY A 283 -18.05 -3.18 -7.77
CA GLY A 283 -17.35 -2.29 -8.70
C GLY A 283 -17.76 -2.59 -10.14
N ARG A 284 -17.47 -1.65 -11.04
CA ARG A 284 -17.78 -1.80 -12.45
C ARG A 284 -16.95 -2.93 -13.07
N ASP A 285 -17.61 -3.86 -13.75
CA ASP A 285 -17.04 -5.01 -14.45
C ASP A 285 -16.37 -6.05 -13.53
N TYR A 286 -16.51 -5.93 -12.17
CA TYR A 286 -15.86 -6.85 -11.23
C TYR A 286 -16.54 -8.21 -11.18
N TYR A 287 -17.86 -8.23 -11.28
CA TYR A 287 -18.60 -9.47 -11.32
C TYR A 287 -18.27 -10.28 -12.59
N GLU A 288 -18.28 -9.64 -13.74
CA GLU A 288 -17.94 -10.21 -15.03
C GLU A 288 -16.48 -10.71 -15.04
N TYR A 289 -15.56 -9.92 -14.49
CA TYR A 289 -14.17 -10.35 -14.28
C TYR A 289 -14.11 -11.63 -13.45
N SER A 290 -14.80 -11.66 -12.30
CA SER A 290 -14.80 -12.82 -11.42
C SER A 290 -15.35 -14.08 -12.08
N LEU A 291 -16.45 -13.96 -12.82
CA LEU A 291 -17.03 -15.08 -13.58
C LEU A 291 -16.07 -15.62 -14.64
N ARG A 292 -15.43 -14.73 -15.41
CA ARG A 292 -14.46 -15.11 -16.44
C ARG A 292 -13.29 -15.89 -15.81
N GLU A 293 -12.75 -15.41 -14.69
CA GLU A 293 -11.59 -16.02 -14.06
C GLU A 293 -11.92 -17.36 -13.38
N ILE A 294 -13.12 -17.50 -12.85
CA ILE A 294 -13.57 -18.74 -12.22
C ILE A 294 -13.96 -19.80 -13.25
N SER A 295 -14.74 -19.42 -14.28
CA SER A 295 -15.27 -20.39 -15.26
C SER A 295 -14.29 -20.77 -16.36
N GLY A 296 -13.37 -19.85 -16.74
CA GLY A 296 -12.40 -20.07 -17.83
C GLY A 296 -11.03 -20.55 -17.35
N SER A 297 -10.78 -20.61 -16.07
CA SER A 297 -9.46 -20.88 -15.51
C SER A 297 -9.42 -22.12 -14.61
N ARG A 298 -8.22 -22.51 -14.20
CA ARG A 298 -7.97 -23.56 -13.20
C ARG A 298 -8.15 -23.05 -11.74
N VAL A 299 -8.77 -21.89 -11.56
CA VAL A 299 -9.09 -21.35 -10.24
C VAL A 299 -10.30 -22.08 -9.68
N ARG A 300 -10.09 -22.88 -8.65
CA ARG A 300 -11.15 -23.51 -7.89
C ARG A 300 -11.56 -22.61 -6.73
N ILE A 301 -12.84 -22.42 -6.53
CA ILE A 301 -13.35 -21.69 -5.37
C ILE A 301 -13.97 -22.65 -4.37
N VAL A 302 -13.72 -22.43 -3.08
CA VAL A 302 -14.26 -23.25 -1.98
C VAL A 302 -14.90 -22.32 -0.94
N ARG A 303 -16.20 -22.45 -0.74
CA ARG A 303 -16.90 -21.70 0.29
C ARG A 303 -16.64 -22.31 1.65
N GLY A 304 -15.76 -21.68 2.42
CA GLY A 304 -15.34 -22.11 3.75
C GLY A 304 -14.14 -21.31 4.23
N ARG A 305 -14.15 -20.91 5.50
CA ARG A 305 -12.99 -20.27 6.13
C ARG A 305 -12.14 -21.36 6.78
N PRO A 306 -10.84 -21.47 6.43
CA PRO A 306 -9.96 -22.39 7.12
C PRO A 306 -9.91 -22.15 8.62
N SER A 307 -10.04 -23.22 9.39
CA SER A 307 -9.95 -23.18 10.85
C SER A 307 -8.54 -23.33 11.38
N LEU A 308 -7.65 -23.93 10.57
CA LEU A 308 -6.24 -24.13 10.93
C LEU A 308 -5.40 -24.34 9.68
N ILE A 309 -4.26 -23.68 9.65
CA ILE A 309 -3.20 -23.83 8.64
C ILE A 309 -1.92 -24.20 9.39
N TYR A 310 -1.22 -25.24 8.94
CA TYR A 310 0.02 -25.65 9.59
C TYR A 310 0.98 -26.34 8.62
N PRO A 311 2.31 -26.12 8.78
CA PRO A 311 3.31 -26.85 8.00
C PRO A 311 3.28 -28.33 8.36
N LEU A 312 3.44 -29.19 7.35
CA LEU A 312 3.57 -30.62 7.58
C LEU A 312 4.95 -30.97 8.19
N PRO A 313 5.07 -32.05 8.99
CA PRO A 313 6.30 -32.40 9.68
C PRO A 313 7.52 -32.54 8.76
N SER A 314 7.33 -33.11 7.56
CA SER A 314 8.36 -33.27 6.51
C SER A 314 8.77 -31.94 5.84
N ARG A 315 8.13 -30.80 6.18
CA ARG A 315 8.21 -29.52 5.45
C ARG A 315 7.88 -29.61 3.95
N GLU A 316 7.25 -30.73 3.53
CA GLU A 316 6.86 -30.98 2.13
C GLU A 316 5.49 -30.42 1.78
N GLY A 317 5.06 -29.37 2.45
CA GLY A 317 3.82 -28.67 2.16
C GLY A 317 3.12 -28.16 3.40
N ILE A 318 1.97 -27.57 3.17
CA ILE A 318 1.17 -26.87 4.16
C ILE A 318 -0.22 -27.51 4.16
N ALA A 319 -0.69 -27.94 5.33
CA ALA A 319 -2.05 -28.44 5.50
C ALA A 319 -3.00 -27.31 5.78
N VAL A 320 -4.15 -27.29 5.12
CA VAL A 320 -5.26 -26.37 5.31
C VAL A 320 -6.49 -27.16 5.75
N LYS A 321 -6.91 -26.99 7.00
CA LYS A 321 -8.09 -27.63 7.58
C LYS A 321 -9.28 -26.67 7.49
N PHE A 322 -10.38 -27.10 6.90
CA PHE A 322 -11.58 -26.30 6.69
C PHE A 322 -12.86 -27.13 6.68
N GLU A 323 -13.98 -26.46 6.79
CA GLU A 323 -15.28 -27.00 6.49
C GLU A 323 -15.80 -26.38 5.19
N ASN A 324 -16.13 -27.21 4.23
CA ASN A 324 -16.79 -26.77 3.01
C ASN A 324 -18.28 -26.58 3.35
N THR A 325 -18.71 -25.32 3.43
CA THR A 325 -20.08 -24.97 3.88
C THR A 325 -21.18 -25.32 2.88
N ILE A 326 -20.82 -25.67 1.63
CA ILE A 326 -21.79 -26.15 0.62
C ILE A 326 -22.03 -27.64 0.82
N THR A 327 -20.96 -28.42 0.98
CA THR A 327 -21.06 -29.88 1.12
C THR A 327 -21.15 -30.35 2.56
N GLN A 328 -20.97 -29.44 3.55
CA GLN A 328 -20.95 -29.71 5.00
C GLN A 328 -19.87 -30.74 5.42
N LYS A 329 -18.82 -30.89 4.61
CA LYS A 329 -17.70 -31.81 4.88
C LYS A 329 -16.52 -31.06 5.49
N ARG A 330 -15.94 -31.65 6.53
CA ARG A 330 -14.66 -31.22 7.09
C ARG A 330 -13.54 -31.93 6.34
N GLU A 331 -12.61 -31.15 5.81
CA GLU A 331 -11.55 -31.64 4.94
C GLU A 331 -10.20 -31.06 5.37
N ILE A 332 -9.13 -31.75 5.02
CA ILE A 332 -7.74 -31.27 5.14
C ILE A 332 -7.13 -31.45 3.77
N TRP A 333 -6.70 -30.33 3.16
CA TRP A 333 -6.01 -30.36 1.88
C TRP A 333 -4.56 -29.93 2.05
N LYS A 334 -3.67 -30.47 1.22
CA LYS A 334 -2.24 -30.13 1.19
C LYS A 334 -1.97 -29.15 0.07
N PHE A 335 -1.18 -28.10 0.38
CA PHE A 335 -0.76 -27.06 -0.58
C PHE A 335 0.75 -26.88 -0.52
N ASP A 336 1.33 -26.43 -1.64
CA ASP A 336 2.73 -26.06 -1.74
C ASP A 336 2.97 -24.62 -1.24
N MET A 337 1.99 -23.73 -1.45
CA MET A 337 2.01 -22.34 -0.99
C MET A 337 0.64 -21.93 -0.45
N VAL A 338 0.65 -21.02 0.53
CA VAL A 338 -0.56 -20.42 1.11
C VAL A 338 -0.41 -18.92 1.13
N VAL A 339 -1.40 -18.21 0.57
CA VAL A 339 -1.46 -16.77 0.50
C VAL A 339 -2.62 -16.25 1.35
N LEU A 340 -2.31 -15.43 2.35
CA LEU A 340 -3.26 -14.87 3.30
C LEU A 340 -3.74 -13.51 2.84
N ASN A 341 -5.04 -13.36 2.60
CA ASN A 341 -5.68 -12.14 2.08
C ASN A 341 -6.62 -11.53 3.11
N GLY A 342 -6.53 -10.20 3.30
CA GLY A 342 -7.47 -9.46 4.13
C GLY A 342 -6.89 -8.77 5.35
N ASN A 343 -5.58 -8.91 5.60
CA ASN A 343 -4.88 -8.28 6.72
C ASN A 343 -4.49 -6.81 6.44
N ILE A 344 -5.36 -6.04 5.80
CA ILE A 344 -5.12 -4.64 5.49
C ILE A 344 -6.03 -3.72 6.29
N GLY A 345 -5.45 -2.74 6.95
CA GLY A 345 -6.15 -1.77 7.77
C GLY A 345 -5.66 -0.35 7.53
N SER A 346 -6.44 0.66 7.94
CA SER A 346 -6.02 2.06 7.85
C SER A 346 -4.62 2.25 8.47
N SER A 347 -3.76 2.98 7.78
CA SER A 347 -2.40 3.26 8.27
C SER A 347 -2.38 4.12 9.53
N LEU A 348 -3.46 4.85 9.81
CA LEU A 348 -3.63 5.68 10.99
C LEU A 348 -3.93 4.87 12.25
N ARG A 349 -4.45 3.66 12.13
CA ARG A 349 -4.82 2.79 13.26
C ARG A 349 -3.65 2.51 14.23
N LYS A 350 -2.41 2.45 13.72
CA LYS A 350 -1.22 2.18 14.55
C LYS A 350 -0.65 3.40 15.26
N LYS A 351 -0.96 4.60 14.78
CA LYS A 351 -0.59 5.85 15.45
C LYS A 351 -1.58 6.05 16.58
N GLY A 352 -1.35 5.38 17.70
CA GLY A 352 -2.13 5.61 18.92
C GLY A 352 -2.29 7.12 19.11
N GLN A 353 -3.44 7.56 19.61
CA GLN A 353 -3.88 8.93 19.82
C GLN A 353 -2.77 9.85 20.38
N GLU A 354 -1.82 10.23 19.56
CA GLU A 354 -0.99 11.40 19.80
C GLU A 354 -1.93 12.61 19.68
N LYS A 355 -2.36 13.12 20.80
CA LYS A 355 -3.49 14.05 20.99
C LYS A 355 -3.48 15.32 20.12
N ASN A 356 -2.36 15.64 19.44
CA ASN A 356 -2.18 16.92 18.73
C ASN A 356 -1.98 16.77 17.20
N ILE A 357 -2.04 15.55 16.62
CA ILE A 357 -1.54 15.33 15.26
C ILE A 357 -2.49 14.52 14.41
N SER A 358 -3.30 13.65 15.01
CA SER A 358 -4.10 12.68 14.29
C SER A 358 -5.54 13.15 14.12
N PRO A 359 -6.16 12.88 12.97
CA PRO A 359 -7.60 13.05 12.85
C PRO A 359 -8.30 12.13 13.86
N ILE A 360 -9.49 12.52 14.27
CA ILE A 360 -10.33 11.65 15.10
C ILE A 360 -10.70 10.42 14.27
N LEU A 361 -10.45 9.24 14.83
CA LEU A 361 -10.71 7.98 14.15
C LEU A 361 -12.00 7.32 14.68
N SER A 362 -12.68 6.61 13.80
CA SER A 362 -13.74 5.66 14.17
C SER A 362 -13.14 4.48 14.96
N GLY A 363 -14.01 3.67 15.58
CA GLY A 363 -13.60 2.45 16.28
C GLY A 363 -12.80 1.46 15.39
N ASP A 364 -13.02 1.50 14.08
CA ASP A 364 -12.33 0.67 13.10
C ASP A 364 -11.01 1.29 12.58
N GLY A 365 -10.68 2.53 13.00
CA GLY A 365 -9.43 3.22 12.67
C GLY A 365 -9.47 4.04 11.38
N PHE A 366 -10.64 4.35 10.85
CA PHE A 366 -10.83 5.27 9.73
C PHE A 366 -11.07 6.70 10.22
N VAL A 367 -10.75 7.68 9.39
CA VAL A 367 -10.98 9.09 9.72
C VAL A 367 -12.48 9.36 9.88
N ASN A 368 -12.88 9.87 11.04
CA ASN A 368 -14.26 10.26 11.30
C ASN A 368 -14.49 11.72 10.86
N GLY A 369 -14.96 11.91 9.64
CA GLY A 369 -15.14 13.21 9.01
C GLY A 369 -16.17 14.14 9.68
N GLU A 370 -16.98 13.63 10.62
CA GLU A 370 -17.97 14.40 11.37
C GLU A 370 -17.47 14.84 12.76
N ALA A 371 -16.31 14.32 13.19
CA ALA A 371 -15.85 14.50 14.56
C ALA A 371 -15.30 15.91 14.83
N ASP A 372 -14.53 16.46 13.90
CA ASP A 372 -13.95 17.81 13.99
C ASP A 372 -13.53 18.36 12.62
N GLU A 373 -13.04 19.60 12.60
CA GLU A 373 -12.61 20.23 11.35
C GLU A 373 -11.29 19.69 10.80
N ILE A 374 -10.44 19.08 11.62
CA ILE A 374 -9.17 18.44 11.21
C ILE A 374 -9.46 17.13 10.48
N SER A 375 -10.48 16.40 10.91
CA SER A 375 -10.92 15.12 10.37
C SER A 375 -11.86 15.24 9.16
N ARG A 376 -12.35 16.44 8.85
CA ARG A 376 -13.44 16.71 7.91
C ARG A 376 -13.24 16.13 6.51
N LEU A 377 -12.02 16.09 6.01
CA LEU A 377 -11.70 15.66 4.66
C LEU A 377 -10.74 14.49 4.66
N SER A 378 -11.19 13.39 4.13
CA SER A 378 -10.39 12.17 3.93
C SER A 378 -10.76 11.49 2.62
N CYS A 379 -9.85 10.68 2.08
CA CYS A 379 -10.08 9.90 0.87
C CYS A 379 -9.25 8.61 0.84
N GLY A 380 -9.69 7.68 0.03
CA GLY A 380 -9.10 6.35 -0.08
C GLY A 380 -9.20 5.57 1.24
N PHE A 381 -8.27 4.69 1.48
CA PHE A 381 -8.28 3.81 2.66
C PHE A 381 -8.13 4.53 4.01
N SER A 382 -7.97 5.85 4.02
CA SER A 382 -8.08 6.66 5.25
C SER A 382 -9.53 6.88 5.66
N ALA A 383 -10.43 7.00 4.69
CA ALA A 383 -11.87 7.23 4.90
C ALA A 383 -12.61 5.92 5.18
N GLU A 384 -12.35 4.90 4.38
CA GLU A 384 -12.99 3.58 4.44
C GLU A 384 -12.20 2.56 3.58
N PRO A 385 -12.49 1.24 3.67
CA PRO A 385 -11.94 0.27 2.74
C PRO A 385 -12.34 0.61 1.31
N ALA A 386 -11.38 0.97 0.48
CA ALA A 386 -11.57 1.44 -0.89
C ALA A 386 -10.54 0.83 -1.85
N ASP A 387 -10.95 0.55 -3.08
CA ASP A 387 -10.05 0.19 -4.16
C ASP A 387 -9.42 1.42 -4.82
N VAL A 388 -8.68 1.22 -5.92
CA VAL A 388 -8.01 2.32 -6.62
C VAL A 388 -9.02 3.28 -7.25
N ALA A 389 -10.07 2.77 -7.88
CA ALA A 389 -11.08 3.58 -8.56
C ALA A 389 -11.90 4.41 -7.55
N GLU A 390 -12.34 3.77 -6.48
CA GLU A 390 -13.04 4.44 -5.37
C GLU A 390 -12.14 5.48 -4.71
N SER A 391 -10.87 5.16 -4.48
CA SER A 391 -9.89 6.09 -3.91
C SER A 391 -9.71 7.35 -4.75
N VAL A 392 -9.69 7.24 -6.08
CA VAL A 392 -9.61 8.38 -7.01
C VAL A 392 -10.88 9.22 -6.98
N MET A 393 -12.05 8.58 -6.99
CA MET A 393 -13.33 9.30 -6.89
C MET A 393 -13.47 10.06 -5.57
N GLN A 394 -13.10 9.43 -4.46
CA GLN A 394 -13.10 10.07 -3.13
C GLN A 394 -12.10 11.23 -3.07
N ALA A 395 -10.94 11.10 -3.71
CA ALA A 395 -9.94 12.16 -3.81
C ALA A 395 -10.49 13.42 -4.49
N SER A 396 -11.14 13.25 -5.66
CA SER A 396 -11.80 14.35 -6.38
C SER A 396 -12.89 15.00 -5.53
N SER A 397 -13.71 14.20 -4.84
CA SER A 397 -14.73 14.73 -3.91
C SER A 397 -14.12 15.55 -2.77
N ALA A 398 -13.05 15.05 -2.13
CA ALA A 398 -12.37 15.76 -1.06
C ALA A 398 -11.74 17.08 -1.55
N ALA A 399 -11.13 17.07 -2.73
CA ALA A 399 -10.57 18.25 -3.37
C ALA A 399 -11.62 19.34 -3.62
N VAL A 400 -12.76 18.98 -4.22
CA VAL A 400 -13.86 19.93 -4.46
C VAL A 400 -14.42 20.47 -3.16
N ARG A 401 -14.67 19.63 -2.16
CA ARG A 401 -15.15 20.06 -0.83
C ARG A 401 -14.19 21.06 -0.16
N SER A 402 -12.87 20.84 -0.25
CA SER A 402 -11.85 21.75 0.26
C SER A 402 -11.89 23.11 -0.44
N ILE A 403 -12.08 23.13 -1.77
CA ILE A 403 -12.15 24.37 -2.56
C ILE A 403 -13.42 25.16 -2.24
N LEU A 404 -14.58 24.48 -2.16
CA LEU A 404 -15.86 25.12 -1.88
C LEU A 404 -15.93 25.74 -0.48
N SER A 405 -15.29 25.10 0.50
CA SER A 405 -15.24 25.64 1.87
C SER A 405 -14.52 26.99 1.98
N LYS A 406 -13.62 27.28 1.03
CA LYS A 406 -12.91 28.57 0.94
C LYS A 406 -13.77 29.70 0.35
N ARG A 407 -14.80 29.39 -0.46
CA ARG A 407 -15.67 30.40 -1.07
C ARG A 407 -16.72 30.96 -0.11
N ASN A 408 -16.98 30.23 0.99
CA ASN A 408 -17.99 30.61 1.98
C ASN A 408 -17.40 31.31 3.23
N LYS A 409 -16.11 31.60 3.22
CA LYS A 409 -15.39 32.42 4.20
C LYS A 409 -14.85 33.68 3.57
#